data_ffc2a364a4f3e889a7a69492aff2b8fe
#
_entry.id   ffc2a364a4f3e889a7a69492aff2b8fe
#
_cell.length_a   1.000
_cell.length_b   1.000
_cell.length_c   1.000
_cell.angle_alpha   90.00
_cell.angle_beta   90.00
_cell.angle_gamma   90.00
#
_symmetry.space_group_name_H-M   'P 1'
#
loop_
_entity.id
_entity.type
_entity.pdbx_description
1 polymer ?
#
loop_
_entity_poly.entity_id
_entity_poly.type
_entity_poly.pdbx_seq_one_letter_code
_entity_poly.pdbx_strand_id
1 'polypeptide(L)'
;SHLDMEQAKELLPNCAEEDLPITRTPDYHGEKVLPCAIDFSHPRAEELLENQWHDRMDAGFDGTMVDFGEIIPDEAVFYDGRTGDEMHNAYALDYTKAYRKLFEKYKGEDHVLFSRSAAAGVQKYSCQFGGDQLSSFRGLTYAMNGGLTLAASGFPFWGVDAGGYSGFADEETYLRWTEFATFSPIMRFHGVTPREPWAYSRYAVSVYKFYAWLRENLLKYSVHTAEEAHKTGIPMMRPLPMVFPEDKEAVYWEDEYFYGSDLLVAPVHQEGEKRRIYFPSGSSVSYTHLTLPTNSRV
;
A
#
# COMPACT_ATOMS: atom_id res chain seq x y z
N SER A 1 14.59 -3.71 -0.79
CA SER A 1 15.48 -4.05 -1.90
C SER A 1 16.51 -5.05 -1.41
N HIS A 2 16.50 -6.21 -2.02
CA HIS A 2 17.53 -7.21 -1.80
C HIS A 2 18.76 -6.81 -2.60
N LEU A 3 19.87 -6.64 -1.93
CA LEU A 3 21.19 -6.49 -2.54
C LEU A 3 22.02 -7.68 -2.10
N ASP A 4 22.57 -8.41 -3.07
CA ASP A 4 23.58 -9.40 -2.75
C ASP A 4 24.96 -8.74 -2.57
N MET A 5 25.92 -9.53 -2.11
CA MET A 5 27.29 -9.07 -1.84
C MET A 5 27.96 -8.49 -3.09
N GLU A 6 27.75 -9.09 -4.26
CA GLU A 6 28.35 -8.67 -5.53
C GLU A 6 27.81 -7.30 -5.95
N GLN A 7 26.49 -7.12 -5.89
CA GLN A 7 25.83 -5.84 -6.17
C GLN A 7 26.25 -4.74 -5.20
N ALA A 8 26.36 -5.04 -3.91
CA ALA A 8 26.83 -4.06 -2.93
C ALA A 8 28.29 -3.63 -3.21
N LYS A 9 29.13 -4.56 -3.64
CA LYS A 9 30.52 -4.30 -4.01
C LYS A 9 30.67 -3.49 -5.30
N GLU A 10 29.81 -3.71 -6.29
CA GLU A 10 29.75 -2.87 -7.50
C GLU A 10 29.40 -1.41 -7.16
N LEU A 11 28.47 -1.20 -6.23
CA LEU A 11 28.03 0.13 -5.80
C LEU A 11 29.04 0.83 -4.88
N LEU A 12 29.86 0.07 -4.17
CA LEU A 12 30.93 0.58 -3.29
C LEU A 12 32.27 -0.12 -3.60
N PRO A 13 32.86 0.09 -4.78
CA PRO A 13 34.03 -0.68 -5.24
C PRO A 13 35.29 -0.51 -4.38
N ASN A 14 35.40 0.59 -3.64
CA ASN A 14 36.51 0.86 -2.75
C ASN A 14 36.27 0.44 -1.29
N CYS A 15 35.16 -0.27 -1.02
CA CYS A 15 34.82 -0.78 0.30
C CYS A 15 35.37 -2.20 0.44
N ALA A 16 36.01 -2.49 1.59
CA ALA A 16 36.34 -3.87 1.93
C ALA A 16 35.07 -4.69 2.10
N GLU A 17 35.12 -5.97 1.77
CA GLU A 17 33.94 -6.84 1.81
C GLU A 17 33.33 -6.95 3.22
N GLU A 18 34.19 -6.97 4.24
CA GLU A 18 33.81 -6.95 5.64
C GLU A 18 33.14 -5.65 6.11
N ASP A 19 33.36 -4.55 5.38
CA ASP A 19 32.84 -3.21 5.68
C ASP A 19 31.63 -2.81 4.80
N LEU A 20 31.10 -3.73 3.98
CA LEU A 20 29.91 -3.45 3.19
C LEU A 20 28.67 -3.29 4.09
N PRO A 21 27.82 -2.28 3.85
CA PRO A 21 26.64 -1.98 4.67
C PRO A 21 25.46 -2.91 4.35
N ILE A 22 25.66 -4.19 4.53
CA ILE A 22 24.65 -5.23 4.33
C ILE A 22 24.61 -6.14 5.55
N THR A 23 23.40 -6.67 5.86
CA THR A 23 23.23 -7.63 6.94
C THR A 23 23.99 -8.92 6.66
N ARG A 24 24.54 -9.52 7.70
CA ARG A 24 25.27 -10.80 7.62
C ARG A 24 24.38 -11.89 8.19
N THR A 25 24.09 -12.91 7.40
CA THR A 25 23.44 -14.12 7.89
C THR A 25 24.48 -15.20 8.07
N PRO A 26 24.52 -15.90 9.22
CA PRO A 26 25.32 -17.09 9.39
C PRO A 26 25.00 -18.12 8.31
N ASP A 27 26.03 -18.80 7.81
CA ASP A 27 25.91 -19.85 6.79
C ASP A 27 25.00 -20.98 7.32
N TYR A 28 23.76 -21.03 6.85
CA TYR A 28 22.80 -22.05 7.22
C TYR A 28 22.87 -23.21 6.23
N HIS A 29 23.60 -24.26 6.55
CA HIS A 29 23.70 -25.56 5.83
C HIS A 29 24.23 -25.53 4.37
N GLY A 30 25.12 -24.60 4.00
CA GLY A 30 25.78 -24.62 2.69
C GLY A 30 24.87 -24.29 1.52
N GLU A 31 23.64 -23.84 1.76
CA GLU A 31 22.79 -23.26 0.75
C GLU A 31 23.10 -21.76 0.62
N LYS A 32 23.32 -21.32 -0.61
CA LYS A 32 23.59 -19.93 -0.92
C LYS A 32 22.52 -19.01 -0.31
N VAL A 33 22.97 -18.29 0.66
CA VAL A 33 22.48 -17.13 1.33
C VAL A 33 21.21 -16.48 0.72
N LEU A 34 20.18 -16.34 1.56
CA LEU A 34 19.07 -15.41 1.38
C LEU A 34 19.58 -14.01 1.00
N PRO A 35 18.87 -13.28 0.17
CA PRO A 35 19.31 -11.95 -0.27
C PRO A 35 19.61 -11.06 0.92
N CYS A 36 20.80 -10.46 0.92
CA CYS A 36 21.22 -9.53 1.95
C CYS A 36 20.37 -8.25 1.90
N ALA A 37 20.00 -7.72 3.05
CA ALA A 37 19.36 -6.42 3.16
C ALA A 37 20.40 -5.34 3.42
N ILE A 38 20.13 -4.10 3.00
CA ILE A 38 20.96 -2.96 3.41
C ILE A 38 20.88 -2.83 4.93
N ASP A 39 22.02 -2.74 5.58
CA ASP A 39 22.09 -2.52 7.02
C ASP A 39 22.10 -1.02 7.34
N PHE A 40 20.95 -0.48 7.66
CA PHE A 40 20.80 0.94 7.99
C PHE A 40 21.38 1.37 9.36
N SER A 41 21.91 0.44 10.14
CA SER A 41 22.73 0.76 11.32
C SER A 41 24.19 1.05 10.94
N HIS A 42 24.61 0.66 9.73
CA HIS A 42 25.95 0.87 9.24
C HIS A 42 26.18 2.31 8.76
N PRO A 43 27.29 2.97 9.10
CA PRO A 43 27.52 4.40 8.75
C PRO A 43 27.58 4.69 7.25
N ARG A 44 27.83 3.69 6.40
CA ARG A 44 27.85 3.83 4.92
C ARG A 44 26.57 3.38 4.22
N ALA A 45 25.50 3.04 4.96
CA ALA A 45 24.27 2.56 4.36
C ALA A 45 23.60 3.60 3.44
N GLU A 46 23.65 4.87 3.84
CA GLU A 46 23.10 5.96 3.03
C GLU A 46 23.86 6.15 1.72
N GLU A 47 25.18 6.03 1.74
CA GLU A 47 26.02 6.09 0.53
C GLU A 47 25.69 4.95 -0.43
N LEU A 48 25.52 3.72 0.08
CA LEU A 48 25.11 2.57 -0.72
C LEU A 48 23.75 2.79 -1.37
N LEU A 49 22.76 3.25 -0.58
CA LEU A 49 21.42 3.54 -1.09
C LEU A 49 21.44 4.65 -2.14
N GLU A 50 22.21 5.71 -1.91
CA GLU A 50 22.35 6.81 -2.85
C GLU A 50 22.97 6.36 -4.18
N ASN A 51 24.05 5.56 -4.13
CA ASN A 51 24.67 5.01 -5.33
C ASN A 51 23.72 4.10 -6.11
N GLN A 52 22.90 3.29 -5.41
CA GLN A 52 21.87 2.47 -6.04
C GLN A 52 20.80 3.30 -6.76
N TRP A 53 20.52 4.50 -6.30
CA TRP A 53 19.45 5.35 -6.80
C TRP A 53 19.91 6.49 -7.70
N HIS A 54 21.19 6.74 -7.83
CA HIS A 54 21.79 7.87 -8.54
C HIS A 54 21.15 8.10 -9.93
N ASP A 55 21.17 7.09 -10.79
CA ASP A 55 20.65 7.23 -12.17
C ASP A 55 19.13 7.53 -12.20
N ARG A 56 18.39 7.05 -11.20
CA ARG A 56 16.94 7.32 -11.09
C ARG A 56 16.67 8.74 -10.62
N MET A 57 17.49 9.24 -9.71
CA MET A 57 17.40 10.63 -9.26
C MET A 57 17.75 11.59 -10.39
N ASP A 58 18.80 11.29 -11.17
CA ASP A 58 19.18 12.06 -12.35
C ASP A 58 18.14 12.01 -13.47
N ALA A 59 17.44 10.87 -13.62
CA ALA A 59 16.31 10.72 -14.54
C ALA A 59 15.05 11.48 -14.08
N GLY A 60 15.05 12.06 -12.89
CA GLY A 60 13.95 12.92 -12.41
C GLY A 60 12.79 12.21 -11.74
N PHE A 61 13.00 11.02 -11.17
CA PHE A 61 11.94 10.31 -10.42
C PHE A 61 11.51 11.13 -9.19
N ASP A 62 10.19 11.34 -9.05
CA ASP A 62 9.59 12.11 -7.95
C ASP A 62 9.01 11.24 -6.84
N GLY A 63 9.19 9.92 -6.93
CA GLY A 63 8.70 8.99 -5.92
C GLY A 63 9.02 7.54 -6.26
N THR A 64 8.75 6.66 -5.31
CA THR A 64 8.97 5.22 -5.51
C THR A 64 8.07 4.37 -4.63
N MET A 65 7.90 3.14 -5.08
CA MET A 65 7.42 2.04 -4.26
C MET A 65 8.59 1.46 -3.46
N VAL A 66 8.54 1.61 -2.14
CA VAL A 66 9.51 1.04 -1.20
C VAL A 66 9.04 -0.37 -0.87
N ASP A 67 9.32 -1.29 -1.81
CA ASP A 67 8.86 -2.67 -1.75
C ASP A 67 9.75 -3.55 -0.88
N PHE A 68 9.21 -4.64 -0.35
CA PHE A 68 9.84 -5.52 0.64
C PHE A 68 10.12 -4.79 1.98
N GLY A 69 11.20 -5.18 2.71
CA GLY A 69 11.56 -4.58 4.00
C GLY A 69 10.95 -5.30 5.20
N GLU A 70 10.17 -6.37 4.97
CA GLU A 70 9.64 -7.27 6.00
C GLU A 70 10.40 -8.59 6.09
N ILE A 71 11.26 -8.90 5.11
CA ILE A 71 11.98 -10.18 5.05
C ILE A 71 13.40 -9.98 5.57
N ILE A 72 13.55 -10.02 6.87
CA ILE A 72 14.84 -10.05 7.55
C ILE A 72 14.96 -11.40 8.26
N PRO A 73 15.98 -12.22 7.95
CA PRO A 73 16.20 -13.48 8.65
C PRO A 73 16.44 -13.24 10.14
N ASP A 74 15.87 -14.07 11.01
CA ASP A 74 16.00 -13.94 12.47
C ASP A 74 17.48 -13.98 12.93
N GLU A 75 18.30 -14.76 12.21
CA GLU A 75 19.74 -14.92 12.46
C GLU A 75 20.61 -13.81 11.86
N ALA A 76 20.01 -12.85 11.15
CA ALA A 76 20.77 -11.73 10.59
C ALA A 76 21.45 -10.94 11.71
N VAL A 77 22.67 -10.51 11.47
CA VAL A 77 23.45 -9.68 12.41
C VAL A 77 23.66 -8.32 11.76
N PHE A 78 23.29 -7.28 12.47
CA PHE A 78 23.45 -5.88 12.09
C PHE A 78 24.77 -5.30 12.61
N TYR A 79 25.24 -4.23 12.02
CA TYR A 79 26.48 -3.54 12.38
C TYR A 79 26.50 -3.09 13.85
N ASP A 80 25.38 -2.64 14.37
CA ASP A 80 25.23 -2.23 15.76
C ASP A 80 25.05 -3.39 16.75
N GLY A 81 25.11 -4.63 16.27
CA GLY A 81 25.04 -5.85 17.06
C GLY A 81 23.64 -6.38 17.31
N ARG A 82 22.58 -5.70 16.81
CA ARG A 82 21.21 -6.23 16.88
C ARG A 82 21.05 -7.45 15.98
N THR A 83 20.15 -8.36 16.36
CA THR A 83 19.78 -9.53 15.55
C THR A 83 18.58 -9.24 14.65
N GLY A 84 18.36 -10.10 13.65
CA GLY A 84 17.20 -10.01 12.77
C GLY A 84 15.88 -10.15 13.51
N ASP A 85 15.82 -10.97 14.55
CA ASP A 85 14.67 -11.10 15.44
C ASP A 85 14.33 -9.77 16.14
N GLU A 86 15.33 -9.08 16.69
CA GLU A 86 15.16 -7.75 17.29
C GLU A 86 14.76 -6.70 16.26
N MET A 87 15.22 -6.84 15.01
CA MET A 87 14.99 -5.89 13.92
C MET A 87 13.74 -6.18 13.09
N HIS A 88 13.03 -7.27 13.29
CA HIS A 88 11.91 -7.70 12.46
C HIS A 88 10.92 -6.58 12.11
N ASN A 89 10.41 -5.88 13.11
CA ASN A 89 9.52 -4.73 12.90
C ASN A 89 10.27 -3.39 12.78
N ALA A 90 11.41 -3.23 13.43
CA ALA A 90 12.17 -2.00 13.43
C ALA A 90 12.80 -1.71 12.06
N TYR A 91 13.17 -2.75 11.33
CA TYR A 91 13.77 -2.62 10.01
C TYR A 91 12.86 -1.88 9.02
N ALA A 92 11.56 -2.17 9.00
CA ALA A 92 10.60 -1.47 8.15
C ALA A 92 10.63 0.05 8.35
N LEU A 93 10.83 0.49 9.60
CA LEU A 93 10.94 1.91 9.93
C LEU A 93 12.26 2.50 9.44
N ASP A 94 13.39 1.85 9.70
CA ASP A 94 14.71 2.35 9.29
C ASP A 94 14.85 2.35 7.77
N TYR A 95 14.34 1.33 7.10
CA TYR A 95 14.25 1.21 5.65
C TYR A 95 13.47 2.38 5.03
N THR A 96 12.27 2.63 5.52
CA THR A 96 11.42 3.70 4.99
C THR A 96 12.00 5.10 5.28
N LYS A 97 12.60 5.30 6.46
CA LYS A 97 13.29 6.55 6.80
C LYS A 97 14.46 6.84 5.86
N ALA A 98 15.25 5.82 5.51
CA ALA A 98 16.40 6.01 4.63
C ALA A 98 15.94 6.44 3.23
N TYR A 99 14.87 5.84 2.68
CA TYR A 99 14.28 6.28 1.42
C TYR A 99 13.71 7.69 1.52
N ARG A 100 13.02 8.01 2.59
CA ARG A 100 12.50 9.37 2.82
C ARG A 100 13.64 10.40 2.80
N LYS A 101 14.72 10.14 3.52
CA LYS A 101 15.90 11.01 3.58
C LYS A 101 16.56 11.18 2.20
N LEU A 102 16.65 10.08 1.43
CA LEU A 102 17.18 10.12 0.07
C LEU A 102 16.33 11.04 -0.81
N PHE A 103 15.01 10.85 -0.84
CA PHE A 103 14.13 11.66 -1.68
C PHE A 103 14.07 13.13 -1.21
N GLU A 104 14.07 13.40 0.07
CA GLU A 104 14.16 14.77 0.63
C GLU A 104 15.41 15.49 0.16
N LYS A 105 16.55 14.79 0.08
CA LYS A 105 17.81 15.36 -0.41
C LYS A 105 17.73 15.87 -1.85
N TYR A 106 17.01 15.15 -2.73
CA TYR A 106 16.94 15.44 -4.16
C TYR A 106 15.71 16.25 -4.56
N LYS A 107 14.59 16.10 -3.85
CA LYS A 107 13.26 16.63 -4.22
C LYS A 107 12.64 17.54 -3.14
N GLY A 108 13.29 17.72 -2.00
CA GLY A 108 12.67 18.41 -0.88
C GLY A 108 11.42 17.65 -0.41
N GLU A 109 10.32 18.36 -0.20
CA GLU A 109 9.05 17.75 0.22
C GLU A 109 8.16 17.28 -0.94
N ASP A 110 8.52 17.58 -2.19
CA ASP A 110 7.74 17.22 -3.38
C ASP A 110 8.11 15.82 -3.88
N HIS A 111 7.76 14.81 -3.08
CA HIS A 111 7.94 13.42 -3.44
C HIS A 111 6.89 12.51 -2.80
N VAL A 112 6.70 11.33 -3.39
CA VAL A 112 5.77 10.31 -2.87
C VAL A 112 6.48 8.99 -2.65
N LEU A 113 6.37 8.47 -1.43
CA LEU A 113 6.79 7.11 -1.09
C LEU A 113 5.59 6.29 -0.66
N PHE A 114 5.53 5.03 -1.10
CA PHE A 114 4.57 4.06 -0.58
C PHE A 114 5.25 2.72 -0.39
N SER A 115 5.18 2.20 0.83
CA SER A 115 5.88 0.99 1.27
C SER A 115 4.92 -0.17 1.51
N ARG A 116 5.42 -1.38 1.31
CA ARG A 116 4.70 -2.61 1.66
C ARG A 116 4.84 -2.92 3.14
N SER A 117 6.06 -2.97 3.63
CA SER A 117 6.33 -3.22 5.04
C SER A 117 5.86 -2.04 5.89
N ALA A 118 5.20 -2.37 7.00
CA ALA A 118 4.67 -1.39 7.92
C ALA A 118 4.86 -1.84 9.37
N ALA A 119 5.33 -0.91 10.19
CA ALA A 119 5.38 -1.03 11.64
C ALA A 119 5.04 0.33 12.24
N ALA A 120 4.77 0.40 13.52
CA ALA A 120 4.45 1.65 14.21
C ALA A 120 5.52 2.71 13.94
N GLY A 121 5.13 3.86 13.37
CA GLY A 121 6.02 4.95 12.99
C GLY A 121 6.27 5.09 11.48
N VAL A 122 6.09 4.04 10.69
CA VAL A 122 6.29 4.08 9.21
C VAL A 122 5.33 5.06 8.54
N GLN A 123 4.09 5.16 9.04
CA GLN A 123 3.08 6.09 8.53
C GLN A 123 3.51 7.57 8.53
N LYS A 124 4.56 7.90 9.26
CA LYS A 124 5.16 9.24 9.26
C LYS A 124 5.98 9.53 7.99
N TYR A 125 6.46 8.49 7.32
CA TYR A 125 7.47 8.58 6.26
C TYR A 125 6.93 8.16 4.89
N SER A 126 5.91 7.31 4.85
CA SER A 126 5.31 6.82 3.60
C SER A 126 3.83 6.49 3.74
N CYS A 127 3.14 6.46 2.61
CA CYS A 127 1.87 5.75 2.48
C CYS A 127 2.14 4.24 2.41
N GLN A 128 1.11 3.41 2.61
CA GLN A 128 1.24 1.95 2.53
C GLN A 128 0.50 1.38 1.31
N PHE A 129 0.93 0.22 0.84
CA PHE A 129 0.16 -0.58 -0.08
C PHE A 129 -0.01 -2.01 0.44
N GLY A 130 -1.10 -2.66 0.02
CA GLY A 130 -1.56 -3.89 0.63
C GLY A 130 -0.80 -5.17 0.21
N GLY A 131 0.31 -5.08 -0.55
CA GLY A 131 1.05 -6.26 -1.04
C GLY A 131 0.36 -6.97 -2.21
N ASP A 132 0.67 -8.24 -2.41
CA ASP A 132 0.36 -9.04 -3.61
C ASP A 132 -0.94 -9.83 -3.46
N GLN A 133 -2.09 -9.15 -3.40
CA GLN A 133 -3.38 -9.82 -3.26
C GLN A 133 -3.73 -10.69 -4.49
N LEU A 134 -4.48 -11.75 -4.26
CA LEU A 134 -5.05 -12.57 -5.32
C LEU A 134 -6.12 -11.79 -6.11
N SER A 135 -6.12 -11.96 -7.44
CA SER A 135 -7.12 -11.42 -8.35
C SER A 135 -8.44 -12.20 -8.23
N SER A 136 -9.15 -11.99 -7.12
CA SER A 136 -10.39 -12.69 -6.78
C SER A 136 -11.25 -11.89 -5.82
N PHE A 137 -12.50 -12.25 -5.63
CA PHE A 137 -13.38 -11.70 -4.59
C PHE A 137 -12.83 -11.91 -3.18
N ARG A 138 -12.22 -13.08 -2.94
CA ARG A 138 -11.55 -13.33 -1.64
C ARG A 138 -10.38 -12.37 -1.42
N GLY A 139 -9.58 -12.12 -2.45
CA GLY A 139 -8.50 -11.13 -2.41
C GLY A 139 -9.03 -9.72 -2.12
N LEU A 140 -10.13 -9.33 -2.76
CA LEU A 140 -10.81 -8.05 -2.51
C LEU A 140 -11.25 -7.91 -1.04
N THR A 141 -11.90 -8.95 -0.51
CA THR A 141 -12.32 -8.95 0.91
C THR A 141 -11.13 -8.79 1.84
N TYR A 142 -10.05 -9.52 1.59
CA TYR A 142 -8.84 -9.42 2.41
C TYR A 142 -8.16 -8.05 2.29
N ALA A 143 -8.11 -7.49 1.09
CA ALA A 143 -7.56 -6.15 0.87
C ALA A 143 -8.36 -5.08 1.62
N MET A 144 -9.69 -5.14 1.56
CA MET A 144 -10.58 -4.21 2.28
C MET A 144 -10.39 -4.32 3.80
N ASN A 145 -10.46 -5.53 4.35
CA ASN A 145 -10.33 -5.75 5.79
C ASN A 145 -8.92 -5.39 6.29
N GLY A 146 -7.89 -5.73 5.51
CA GLY A 146 -6.51 -5.33 5.79
C GLY A 146 -6.35 -3.82 5.83
N GLY A 147 -6.92 -3.12 4.87
CA GLY A 147 -6.87 -1.67 4.81
C GLY A 147 -7.64 -0.97 5.93
N LEU A 148 -8.80 -1.49 6.32
CA LEU A 148 -9.54 -0.97 7.48
C LEU A 148 -8.78 -1.25 8.79
N THR A 149 -8.07 -2.37 8.88
CA THR A 149 -7.19 -2.68 10.01
C THR A 149 -5.99 -1.72 10.07
N LEU A 150 -5.34 -1.44 8.93
CA LEU A 150 -4.29 -0.43 8.84
C LEU A 150 -4.81 0.95 9.27
N ALA A 151 -5.97 1.35 8.77
CA ALA A 151 -6.61 2.61 9.14
C ALA A 151 -6.85 2.70 10.65
N ALA A 152 -7.41 1.65 11.27
CA ALA A 152 -7.61 1.56 12.71
C ALA A 152 -6.28 1.54 13.51
N SER A 153 -5.18 1.15 12.88
CA SER A 153 -3.83 1.14 13.46
C SER A 153 -3.06 2.45 13.25
N GLY A 154 -3.71 3.51 12.74
CA GLY A 154 -3.11 4.82 12.55
C GLY A 154 -2.34 5.01 11.26
N PHE A 155 -2.68 4.26 10.21
CA PHE A 155 -2.15 4.43 8.84
C PHE A 155 -3.22 5.07 7.95
N PRO A 156 -3.23 6.40 7.84
CA PRO A 156 -4.32 7.12 7.17
C PRO A 156 -4.31 6.99 5.65
N PHE A 157 -3.15 6.69 5.06
CA PHE A 157 -2.94 6.64 3.62
C PHE A 157 -2.47 5.26 3.20
N TRP A 158 -3.31 4.56 2.47
CA TRP A 158 -2.97 3.26 1.92
C TRP A 158 -3.72 2.99 0.61
N GLY A 159 -3.29 1.98 -0.12
CA GLY A 159 -3.92 1.59 -1.36
C GLY A 159 -3.73 0.12 -1.68
N VAL A 160 -4.39 -0.31 -2.74
CA VAL A 160 -4.36 -1.68 -3.24
C VAL A 160 -4.05 -1.70 -4.73
N ASP A 161 -3.66 -2.85 -5.22
CA ASP A 161 -3.60 -3.14 -6.64
C ASP A 161 -5.00 -3.50 -7.13
N ALA A 162 -5.69 -2.54 -7.74
CA ALA A 162 -7.03 -2.75 -8.26
C ALA A 162 -7.03 -3.87 -9.32
N GLY A 163 -7.91 -4.86 -9.12
CA GLY A 163 -7.92 -6.11 -9.87
C GLY A 163 -7.10 -7.23 -9.21
N GLY A 164 -6.44 -6.95 -8.10
CA GLY A 164 -5.47 -7.85 -7.43
C GLY A 164 -4.12 -7.88 -8.16
N TYR A 165 -3.06 -8.24 -7.47
CA TYR A 165 -1.71 -8.36 -8.05
C TYR A 165 -1.50 -9.71 -8.73
N SER A 166 -1.75 -10.81 -8.01
CA SER A 166 -1.45 -12.17 -8.43
C SER A 166 -2.59 -12.84 -9.18
N GLY A 167 -2.30 -13.39 -10.36
CA GLY A 167 -3.28 -14.08 -11.19
C GLY A 167 -4.06 -13.15 -12.12
N PHE A 168 -5.07 -13.70 -12.75
CA PHE A 168 -5.97 -13.02 -13.69
C PHE A 168 -7.34 -12.84 -13.03
N ALA A 169 -7.82 -11.61 -12.95
CA ALA A 169 -9.19 -11.33 -12.55
C ALA A 169 -10.14 -11.64 -13.72
N ASP A 170 -11.27 -12.27 -13.47
CA ASP A 170 -12.39 -12.20 -14.41
C ASP A 170 -12.93 -10.76 -14.46
N GLU A 171 -13.78 -10.48 -15.44
CA GLU A 171 -14.30 -9.13 -15.64
C GLU A 171 -15.10 -8.62 -14.44
N GLU A 172 -15.94 -9.46 -13.84
CA GLU A 172 -16.74 -9.05 -12.68
C GLU A 172 -15.84 -8.70 -11.49
N THR A 173 -14.88 -9.55 -11.17
CA THR A 173 -13.89 -9.30 -10.12
C THR A 173 -13.12 -8.00 -10.37
N TYR A 174 -12.65 -7.78 -11.61
CA TYR A 174 -11.94 -6.55 -11.99
C TYR A 174 -12.78 -5.30 -11.74
N LEU A 175 -14.06 -5.34 -12.14
CA LEU A 175 -14.97 -4.22 -11.97
C LEU A 175 -15.24 -3.92 -10.49
N ARG A 176 -15.44 -4.94 -9.65
CA ARG A 176 -15.65 -4.75 -8.19
C ARG A 176 -14.41 -4.20 -7.49
N TRP A 177 -13.23 -4.62 -7.90
CA TRP A 177 -12.00 -4.02 -7.43
C TRP A 177 -11.87 -2.53 -7.83
N THR A 178 -12.29 -2.20 -9.06
CA THR A 178 -12.30 -0.80 -9.54
C THR A 178 -13.23 0.07 -8.71
N GLU A 179 -14.42 -0.43 -8.39
CA GLU A 179 -15.39 0.24 -7.50
C GLU A 179 -14.78 0.53 -6.13
N PHE A 180 -14.22 -0.49 -5.50
CA PHE A 180 -13.58 -0.35 -4.18
C PHE A 180 -12.39 0.62 -4.21
N ALA A 181 -11.49 0.48 -5.17
CA ALA A 181 -10.31 1.33 -5.28
C ALA A 181 -10.65 2.80 -5.50
N THR A 182 -11.79 3.10 -6.09
CA THR A 182 -12.28 4.47 -6.28
C THR A 182 -12.46 5.22 -4.96
N PHE A 183 -12.83 4.51 -3.90
CA PHE A 183 -13.04 5.05 -2.56
C PHE A 183 -11.94 4.59 -1.56
N SER A 184 -10.73 4.41 -2.06
CA SER A 184 -9.53 4.20 -1.26
C SER A 184 -8.59 5.42 -1.37
N PRO A 185 -7.70 5.67 -0.39
CA PRO A 185 -6.78 6.81 -0.47
C PRO A 185 -5.92 6.79 -1.72
N ILE A 186 -5.36 5.64 -2.09
CA ILE A 186 -4.56 5.46 -3.30
C ILE A 186 -5.26 4.46 -4.22
N MET A 187 -5.57 4.89 -5.45
CA MET A 187 -6.11 4.03 -6.50
C MET A 187 -5.01 3.72 -7.52
N ARG A 188 -4.63 2.46 -7.62
CA ARG A 188 -3.55 1.99 -8.48
C ARG A 188 -3.96 0.71 -9.21
N PHE A 189 -3.64 0.63 -10.51
CA PHE A 189 -3.79 -0.60 -11.31
C PHE A 189 -2.41 -1.19 -11.56
N HIS A 190 -2.13 -2.29 -10.92
CA HIS A 190 -0.85 -2.98 -10.97
C HIS A 190 -1.04 -4.48 -10.77
N GLY A 191 -0.19 -5.31 -11.38
CA GLY A 191 -0.26 -6.76 -11.23
C GLY A 191 0.56 -7.50 -12.27
N VAL A 192 0.65 -8.82 -12.13
CA VAL A 192 1.42 -9.71 -13.03
C VAL A 192 0.75 -9.97 -14.37
N THR A 193 -0.52 -9.59 -14.51
CA THR A 193 -1.30 -9.68 -15.77
C THR A 193 -1.89 -8.31 -16.09
N PRO A 194 -2.34 -8.06 -17.34
CA PRO A 194 -2.91 -6.77 -17.73
C PRO A 194 -4.03 -6.30 -16.81
N ARG A 195 -3.97 -5.03 -16.41
CA ARG A 195 -4.97 -4.35 -15.57
C ARG A 195 -5.65 -3.20 -16.29
N GLU A 196 -5.36 -3.03 -17.55
CA GLU A 196 -5.99 -2.04 -18.41
C GLU A 196 -7.42 -2.49 -18.75
N PRO A 197 -8.44 -1.60 -18.68
CA PRO A 197 -9.83 -1.97 -18.89
C PRO A 197 -10.12 -2.54 -20.29
N TRP A 198 -9.32 -2.16 -21.29
CA TRP A 198 -9.46 -2.68 -22.67
C TRP A 198 -8.95 -4.14 -22.83
N ALA A 199 -8.22 -4.67 -21.85
CA ALA A 199 -7.86 -6.09 -21.83
C ALA A 199 -9.05 -7.01 -21.52
N TYR A 200 -10.16 -6.45 -21.03
CA TYR A 200 -11.39 -7.18 -20.69
C TYR A 200 -12.45 -6.99 -21.78
N SER A 201 -13.21 -5.89 -21.74
CA SER A 201 -14.27 -5.63 -22.70
C SER A 201 -14.54 -4.13 -22.89
N ARG A 202 -15.38 -3.80 -23.87
CA ARG A 202 -15.89 -2.44 -24.03
C ARG A 202 -16.73 -1.99 -22.83
N TYR A 203 -17.41 -2.92 -22.19
CA TYR A 203 -18.18 -2.67 -20.98
C TYR A 203 -17.25 -2.30 -19.82
N ALA A 204 -16.18 -3.07 -19.59
CA ALA A 204 -15.17 -2.75 -18.60
C ALA A 204 -14.55 -1.37 -18.82
N VAL A 205 -14.26 -0.99 -20.07
CA VAL A 205 -13.81 0.37 -20.41
C VAL A 205 -14.83 1.43 -20.01
N SER A 206 -16.12 1.20 -20.23
CA SER A 206 -17.17 2.17 -19.87
C SER A 206 -17.31 2.35 -18.37
N VAL A 207 -17.27 1.26 -17.61
CA VAL A 207 -17.32 1.27 -16.14
C VAL A 207 -16.07 1.94 -15.56
N TYR A 208 -14.89 1.55 -16.04
CA TYR A 208 -13.64 2.19 -15.61
C TYR A 208 -13.66 3.71 -15.84
N LYS A 209 -14.09 4.17 -17.03
CA LYS A 209 -14.21 5.59 -17.32
C LYS A 209 -15.15 6.32 -16.36
N PHE A 210 -16.26 5.68 -15.98
CA PHE A 210 -17.20 6.27 -15.03
C PHE A 210 -16.53 6.42 -13.64
N TYR A 211 -15.87 5.37 -13.13
CA TYR A 211 -15.24 5.43 -11.81
C TYR A 211 -14.00 6.34 -11.78
N ALA A 212 -13.23 6.38 -12.87
CA ALA A 212 -12.14 7.35 -13.01
C ALA A 212 -12.65 8.78 -12.99
N TRP A 213 -13.72 9.08 -13.75
CA TRP A 213 -14.38 10.38 -13.75
C TRP A 213 -14.95 10.72 -12.37
N LEU A 214 -15.59 9.76 -11.70
CA LEU A 214 -16.12 9.96 -10.35
C LEU A 214 -15.00 10.31 -9.37
N ARG A 215 -13.89 9.56 -9.42
CA ARG A 215 -12.72 9.83 -8.57
C ARG A 215 -12.13 11.21 -8.81
N GLU A 216 -12.02 11.62 -10.05
CA GLU A 216 -11.55 12.96 -10.40
C GLU A 216 -12.48 14.06 -9.84
N ASN A 217 -13.80 13.87 -9.91
CA ASN A 217 -14.76 14.80 -9.32
C ASN A 217 -14.75 14.81 -7.79
N LEU A 218 -14.33 13.71 -7.16
CA LEU A 218 -14.11 13.61 -5.71
C LEU A 218 -12.76 14.17 -5.27
N LEU A 219 -11.89 14.62 -6.19
CA LEU A 219 -10.52 15.00 -5.85
C LEU A 219 -10.46 16.07 -4.75
N LYS A 220 -11.28 17.12 -4.83
CA LYS A 220 -11.33 18.18 -3.80
C LYS A 220 -11.74 17.64 -2.43
N TYR A 221 -12.70 16.74 -2.40
CA TYR A 221 -13.14 16.07 -1.18
C TYR A 221 -12.04 15.16 -0.63
N SER A 222 -11.39 14.38 -1.50
CA SER A 222 -10.29 13.49 -1.11
C SER A 222 -9.08 14.27 -0.57
N VAL A 223 -8.71 15.41 -1.19
CA VAL A 223 -7.65 16.29 -0.69
C VAL A 223 -8.02 16.86 0.67
N HIS A 224 -9.23 17.37 0.84
CA HIS A 224 -9.71 17.87 2.14
C HIS A 224 -9.65 16.79 3.23
N THR A 225 -10.12 15.58 2.92
CA THR A 225 -10.07 14.44 3.83
C THR A 225 -8.62 14.02 4.15
N ALA A 226 -7.72 14.10 3.17
CA ALA A 226 -6.30 13.82 3.37
C ALA A 226 -5.64 14.88 4.28
N GLU A 227 -5.96 16.15 4.11
CA GLU A 227 -5.50 17.23 5.02
C GLU A 227 -6.00 17.05 6.44
N GLU A 228 -7.27 16.63 6.61
CA GLU A 228 -7.81 16.28 7.92
C GLU A 228 -7.04 15.13 8.53
N ALA A 229 -6.83 14.06 7.77
CA ALA A 229 -6.08 12.89 8.21
C ALA A 229 -4.64 13.23 8.60
N HIS A 230 -3.98 14.10 7.84
CA HIS A 230 -2.64 14.58 8.16
C HIS A 230 -2.59 15.36 9.49
N LYS A 231 -3.59 16.21 9.74
CA LYS A 231 -3.66 17.07 10.95
C LYS A 231 -4.09 16.32 12.21
N THR A 232 -4.98 15.34 12.06
CA THR A 232 -5.66 14.70 13.21
C THR A 232 -5.24 13.25 13.44
N GLY A 233 -4.67 12.58 12.43
CA GLY A 233 -4.43 11.14 12.43
C GLY A 233 -5.69 10.30 12.15
N ILE A 234 -6.87 10.91 11.98
CA ILE A 234 -8.09 10.20 11.62
C ILE A 234 -7.99 9.76 10.16
N PRO A 235 -8.10 8.47 9.86
CA PRO A 235 -7.84 7.97 8.51
C PRO A 235 -8.89 8.43 7.49
N MET A 236 -8.52 8.37 6.21
CA MET A 236 -9.45 8.64 5.11
C MET A 236 -10.54 7.56 5.00
N MET A 237 -10.18 6.28 5.22
CA MET A 237 -11.12 5.17 5.32
C MET A 237 -11.37 4.89 6.80
N ARG A 238 -12.60 5.06 7.24
CA ARG A 238 -12.97 4.99 8.66
C ARG A 238 -13.89 3.81 8.90
N PRO A 239 -13.45 2.75 9.60
CA PRO A 239 -14.33 1.66 10.02
C PRO A 239 -15.55 2.20 10.79
N LEU A 240 -16.71 1.56 10.64
CA LEU A 240 -17.94 2.04 11.29
C LEU A 240 -17.79 2.24 12.81
N PRO A 241 -17.13 1.33 13.56
CA PRO A 241 -16.94 1.53 15.01
C PRO A 241 -16.11 2.76 15.38
N MET A 242 -15.25 3.24 14.47
CA MET A 242 -14.47 4.47 14.69
C MET A 242 -15.38 5.71 14.60
N VAL A 243 -16.36 5.68 13.69
CA VAL A 243 -17.29 6.81 13.47
C VAL A 243 -18.46 6.78 14.47
N PHE A 244 -18.93 5.59 14.80
CA PHE A 244 -20.08 5.35 15.70
C PHE A 244 -19.70 4.43 16.86
N PRO A 245 -18.84 4.89 17.80
CA PRO A 245 -18.33 4.05 18.89
C PRO A 245 -19.42 3.57 19.86
N GLU A 246 -20.54 4.27 19.95
CA GLU A 246 -21.67 3.92 20.82
C GLU A 246 -22.65 2.93 20.15
N ASP A 247 -22.52 2.70 18.85
CA ASP A 247 -23.37 1.79 18.10
C ASP A 247 -22.80 0.37 18.16
N LYS A 248 -23.41 -0.48 19.00
CA LYS A 248 -22.96 -1.85 19.23
C LYS A 248 -23.10 -2.77 18.00
N GLU A 249 -23.96 -2.42 17.06
CA GLU A 249 -24.12 -3.17 15.81
C GLU A 249 -23.03 -2.85 14.80
N ALA A 250 -22.44 -1.66 14.86
CA ALA A 250 -21.41 -1.21 13.92
C ALA A 250 -20.19 -2.14 13.85
N VAL A 251 -19.84 -2.84 14.94
CA VAL A 251 -18.70 -3.75 15.02
C VAL A 251 -18.85 -5.02 14.18
N TYR A 252 -20.09 -5.36 13.79
CA TYR A 252 -20.38 -6.56 12.99
C TYR A 252 -20.38 -6.30 11.48
N TRP A 253 -20.15 -5.04 11.06
CA TRP A 253 -20.14 -4.62 9.67
C TRP A 253 -18.73 -4.25 9.23
N GLU A 254 -17.89 -5.27 9.14
CA GLU A 254 -16.44 -5.14 8.81
C GLU A 254 -16.18 -4.81 7.33
N ASP A 255 -17.22 -4.87 6.50
CA ASP A 255 -17.17 -4.70 5.05
C ASP A 255 -17.81 -3.38 4.57
N GLU A 256 -17.99 -2.45 5.50
CA GLU A 256 -18.48 -1.09 5.27
C GLU A 256 -17.60 -0.07 6.00
N TYR A 257 -17.48 1.10 5.42
CA TYR A 257 -16.66 2.16 5.99
C TYR A 257 -17.10 3.53 5.52
N PHE A 258 -16.70 4.57 6.21
CA PHE A 258 -16.78 5.93 5.72
C PHE A 258 -15.50 6.31 4.99
N TYR A 259 -15.65 6.86 3.78
CA TYR A 259 -14.58 7.57 3.09
C TYR A 259 -14.71 9.05 3.42
N GLY A 260 -13.81 9.58 4.25
CA GLY A 260 -13.97 10.87 4.90
C GLY A 260 -15.11 10.85 5.94
N SER A 261 -15.79 11.99 6.10
CA SER A 261 -16.90 12.16 7.03
C SER A 261 -18.27 11.87 6.42
N ASP A 262 -18.42 11.95 5.09
CA ASP A 262 -19.72 12.10 4.46
C ASP A 262 -20.13 10.93 3.56
N LEU A 263 -19.20 10.08 3.14
CA LEU A 263 -19.48 9.01 2.18
C LEU A 263 -19.43 7.63 2.85
N LEU A 264 -20.60 7.03 3.08
CA LEU A 264 -20.70 5.61 3.44
C LEU A 264 -20.44 4.76 2.19
N VAL A 265 -19.45 3.89 2.26
CA VAL A 265 -19.03 3.00 1.19
C VAL A 265 -19.26 1.56 1.60
N ALA A 266 -20.02 0.85 0.79
CA ALA A 266 -20.38 -0.54 1.01
C ALA A 266 -20.11 -1.36 -0.27
N PRO A 267 -18.85 -1.77 -0.52
CA PRO A 267 -18.46 -2.44 -1.75
C PRO A 267 -19.14 -3.80 -1.90
N VAL A 268 -19.52 -4.18 -3.12
CA VAL A 268 -19.86 -5.57 -3.41
C VAL A 268 -18.57 -6.36 -3.54
N HIS A 269 -18.27 -7.20 -2.57
CA HIS A 269 -17.00 -7.93 -2.44
C HIS A 269 -17.17 -9.47 -2.55
N GLN A 270 -18.29 -9.93 -3.10
CA GLN A 270 -18.62 -11.32 -3.39
C GLN A 270 -19.39 -11.40 -4.71
N GLU A 271 -19.46 -12.57 -5.30
CA GLU A 271 -20.26 -12.78 -6.50
C GLU A 271 -21.71 -12.33 -6.32
N GLY A 272 -22.26 -11.69 -7.32
CA GLY A 272 -23.63 -11.23 -7.34
C GLY A 272 -23.78 -9.70 -7.38
N GLU A 273 -25.03 -9.26 -7.49
CA GLU A 273 -25.37 -7.85 -7.72
C GLU A 273 -25.87 -7.14 -6.47
N LYS A 274 -26.05 -7.84 -5.36
CA LYS A 274 -26.72 -7.31 -4.15
C LYS A 274 -25.97 -7.65 -2.90
N ARG A 275 -25.92 -6.71 -1.98
CA ARG A 275 -25.48 -6.92 -0.61
C ARG A 275 -26.42 -6.23 0.38
N ARG A 276 -26.36 -6.61 1.64
CA ARG A 276 -26.98 -5.88 2.74
C ARG A 276 -26.08 -4.70 3.11
N ILE A 277 -26.68 -3.58 3.44
CA ILE A 277 -26.00 -2.36 3.90
C ILE A 277 -26.57 -1.99 5.26
N TYR A 278 -25.71 -1.68 6.20
CA TYR A 278 -26.07 -1.16 7.50
C TYR A 278 -26.02 0.36 7.50
N PHE A 279 -27.04 0.98 8.07
CA PHE A 279 -27.10 2.43 8.26
C PHE A 279 -27.08 2.72 9.76
N PRO A 280 -25.94 3.19 10.31
CA PRO A 280 -25.84 3.51 11.73
C PRO A 280 -26.89 4.52 12.19
N SER A 281 -27.39 4.38 13.41
CA SER A 281 -28.40 5.23 13.98
C SER A 281 -27.94 6.69 14.07
N GLY A 282 -28.79 7.63 13.67
CA GLY A 282 -28.48 9.08 13.67
C GLY A 282 -27.80 9.60 12.43
N SER A 283 -27.48 8.75 11.48
CA SER A 283 -26.98 9.19 10.18
C SER A 283 -28.13 9.65 9.28
N SER A 284 -28.02 10.88 8.76
CA SER A 284 -28.89 11.36 7.67
C SER A 284 -28.22 10.98 6.34
N VAL A 285 -28.81 10.09 5.58
CA VAL A 285 -28.22 9.59 4.34
C VAL A 285 -28.93 10.20 3.14
N SER A 286 -28.17 10.94 2.32
CA SER A 286 -28.57 11.20 0.94
C SER A 286 -28.15 9.99 0.09
N TYR A 287 -29.15 9.30 -0.45
CA TYR A 287 -28.96 8.01 -1.07
C TYR A 287 -28.61 8.14 -2.57
N THR A 288 -27.44 7.66 -2.97
CA THR A 288 -27.09 7.54 -4.38
C THR A 288 -26.69 6.10 -4.67
N HIS A 289 -27.49 5.37 -5.45
CA HIS A 289 -27.10 4.09 -6.00
C HIS A 289 -26.07 4.29 -7.12
N LEU A 290 -24.87 3.80 -6.92
CA LEU A 290 -23.94 3.54 -7.97
C LEU A 290 -24.14 2.07 -8.40
N THR A 291 -25.11 1.80 -9.25
CA THR A 291 -25.21 0.51 -9.92
C THR A 291 -24.24 0.49 -11.10
N LEU A 292 -23.59 -0.66 -11.33
CA LEU A 292 -22.97 -0.88 -12.64
C LEU A 292 -24.01 -0.58 -13.73
N PRO A 293 -23.63 0.13 -14.80
CA PRO A 293 -24.54 0.33 -15.93
C PRO A 293 -25.00 -1.06 -16.41
N THR A 294 -26.25 -1.39 -16.14
CA THR A 294 -26.80 -2.66 -16.61
C THR A 294 -26.81 -2.63 -18.13
N ASN A 295 -26.22 -3.66 -18.75
CA ASN A 295 -26.44 -3.91 -20.16
C ASN A 295 -27.95 -4.10 -20.36
N SER A 296 -28.64 -3.07 -20.78
CA SER A 296 -29.91 -3.25 -21.46
C SER A 296 -29.59 -3.96 -22.77
N ARG A 297 -29.75 -5.27 -22.79
CA ARG A 297 -29.83 -6.01 -24.05
C ARG A 297 -31.07 -5.50 -24.77
N VAL A 298 -30.85 -4.72 -25.80
CA VAL A 298 -31.78 -4.60 -26.91
C VAL A 298 -31.39 -5.63 -27.96
#